data_d2d661cb0ba1cac8019d506da7c7b5d3
#
_entry.id   d2d661cb0ba1cac8019d506da7c7b5d3
#
_cell.length_a   1.000
_cell.length_b   1.000
_cell.length_c   1.000
_cell.angle_alpha   90.00
_cell.angle_beta   90.00
_cell.angle_gamma   90.00
#
_symmetry.space_group_name_H-M   'P 1'
#
loop_
_entity.id
_entity.type
_entity.pdbx_description
1 polymer ?
#
loop_
_entity_poly.entity_id
_entity_poly.type
_entity_poly.pdbx_seq_one_letter_code
_entity_poly.pdbx_strand_id
1 'polypeptide(L)'
;MVKIVTVKTKPYGDQKPGTSGLRKRVTVFQSNANYTENFIQSILATVPAAERQEATLVVGGDGRFYMRDAIQLIVRIAAANGFLRNLLPTSLLLVPGSAQHCSQPWRSWFTDLHPFSNWHHYPEERTPSVLRIGRLVIGQNGILSTPAVSCIIRKIKAIGGIILTASHNPGGPNGDFGIKFNTANGGPAPEGITDKIFQISKKIEEYAICPDLQVDLSTIGKQQFDLENKFKPFTVEIVDSVEAYANMLRNIFDFNALKELLSGKNHLKIRIDAMHGVVGPYVKKILCEELGAPANSAVNCTPLEDFGGHHPDPNLTYAADLVQTMKTGEYDFGAAFDGDGDRNMILGKHGFFVNPSDSVAVIAANIFSIPYFQQTGVRGFARSMPTSGALDRVAHATKIALYETPTGWKFFGNLMDANKLSLCGEESFGTGSDHIREKDGLWAVLAWLSILATRKQSVEDIMKDHWQKYGRNFFTRYDYEEVDADAANKMMKDLETVMFDRSFVGKQLSCGDKVYTVEKADNFEYNDPVDGSVSRNQGLRLIFSDGSRIIFRLSGTGSAGATVRLYIDSYEKDAQKIHEDPQVMLAPLISIALKLSQLHERTGRTGPTVIT
;
A
#
# COMPACT_ATOMS: atom_id res chain seq x y z
N MET A 1 0.25 32.29 -23.03
CA MET A 1 -1.01 31.59 -23.37
C MET A 1 -0.65 30.18 -23.81
N VAL A 2 -1.10 29.18 -23.08
CA VAL A 2 -0.81 27.75 -23.35
C VAL A 2 -1.89 27.19 -24.26
N LYS A 3 -1.49 26.54 -25.35
CA LYS A 3 -2.42 25.92 -26.31
C LYS A 3 -2.80 24.51 -25.88
N ILE A 4 -4.03 24.14 -26.16
CA ILE A 4 -4.54 22.76 -25.98
C ILE A 4 -4.55 22.08 -27.35
N VAL A 5 -3.99 20.90 -27.43
CA VAL A 5 -3.88 20.09 -28.65
C VAL A 5 -4.48 18.71 -28.41
N THR A 6 -5.25 18.21 -29.37
CA THR A 6 -5.70 16.82 -29.38
C THR A 6 -4.72 15.98 -30.19
N VAL A 7 -4.21 14.93 -29.58
CA VAL A 7 -3.26 14.00 -30.19
C VAL A 7 -3.94 12.66 -30.46
N LYS A 8 -3.86 12.18 -31.70
CA LYS A 8 -4.33 10.84 -32.07
C LYS A 8 -3.38 9.78 -31.52
N THR A 9 -3.95 8.70 -31.00
CA THR A 9 -3.19 7.61 -30.42
C THR A 9 -3.84 6.26 -30.77
N LYS A 10 -3.19 5.18 -30.34
CA LYS A 10 -3.73 3.81 -30.43
C LYS A 10 -3.75 3.17 -29.04
N PRO A 11 -4.74 2.30 -28.75
CA PRO A 11 -4.80 1.61 -27.48
C PRO A 11 -3.69 0.56 -27.32
N TYR A 12 -3.39 0.23 -26.05
CA TYR A 12 -2.51 -0.87 -25.65
C TYR A 12 -3.28 -1.89 -24.83
N GLY A 13 -3.18 -3.18 -25.20
CA GLY A 13 -3.92 -4.26 -24.56
C GLY A 13 -3.39 -4.66 -23.17
N ASP A 14 -2.19 -4.23 -22.82
CA ASP A 14 -1.47 -4.63 -21.62
C ASP A 14 -1.50 -3.59 -20.48
N GLN A 15 -2.26 -2.50 -20.63
CA GLN A 15 -2.41 -1.44 -19.60
C GLN A 15 -3.39 -1.82 -18.48
N LYS A 16 -3.44 -3.10 -18.09
CA LYS A 16 -4.27 -3.55 -16.98
C LYS A 16 -3.59 -3.24 -15.65
N PRO A 17 -4.17 -2.39 -14.77
CA PRO A 17 -3.63 -2.17 -13.45
C PRO A 17 -3.75 -3.42 -12.58
N GLY A 18 -2.71 -3.68 -11.77
CA GLY A 18 -2.80 -4.59 -10.63
C GLY A 18 -3.37 -3.90 -9.39
N THR A 19 -3.33 -4.57 -8.23
CA THR A 19 -3.75 -4.02 -6.92
C THR A 19 -3.03 -2.72 -6.53
N SER A 20 -1.83 -2.51 -7.04
CA SER A 20 -0.99 -1.34 -6.72
C SER A 20 -0.67 -0.49 -7.96
N GLY A 21 -1.60 -0.44 -8.92
CA GLY A 21 -1.48 0.35 -10.15
C GLY A 21 -0.87 -0.42 -11.33
N LEU A 22 -0.59 0.30 -12.41
CA LEU A 22 0.08 -0.20 -13.59
C LEU A 22 1.60 -0.20 -13.35
N ARG A 23 2.24 -1.37 -13.34
CA ARG A 23 3.69 -1.52 -13.21
C ARG A 23 4.27 -2.23 -14.41
N LYS A 24 5.30 -1.66 -15.01
CA LYS A 24 6.04 -2.19 -16.16
C LYS A 24 7.51 -1.74 -16.07
N ARG A 25 8.37 -2.34 -16.86
CA ARG A 25 9.73 -1.81 -17.09
C ARG A 25 9.65 -0.38 -17.63
N VAL A 26 10.59 0.47 -17.22
CA VAL A 26 10.71 1.86 -17.73
C VAL A 26 10.73 1.88 -19.25
N THR A 27 11.45 0.94 -19.87
CA THR A 27 11.54 0.83 -21.32
C THR A 27 10.19 0.67 -22.02
N VAL A 28 9.18 0.06 -21.38
CA VAL A 28 7.82 -0.05 -21.94
C VAL A 28 7.16 1.31 -22.03
N PHE A 29 7.31 2.15 -20.99
CA PHE A 29 6.76 3.51 -20.99
C PHE A 29 7.46 4.42 -22.00
N GLN A 30 8.76 4.27 -22.19
CA GLN A 30 9.55 5.14 -23.08
C GLN A 30 9.52 4.73 -24.55
N SER A 31 9.51 3.42 -24.85
CA SER A 31 9.60 2.94 -26.24
C SER A 31 8.24 2.86 -26.95
N ASN A 32 7.13 2.82 -26.21
CA ASN A 32 5.80 2.78 -26.80
C ASN A 32 5.20 4.18 -26.90
N ALA A 33 4.93 4.64 -28.11
CA ALA A 33 4.39 5.97 -28.35
C ALA A 33 3.08 6.23 -27.60
N ASN A 34 3.03 7.32 -26.82
CA ASN A 34 1.86 7.73 -26.05
C ASN A 34 1.38 6.72 -24.98
N TYR A 35 2.24 5.78 -24.57
CA TYR A 35 1.85 4.75 -23.59
C TYR A 35 1.47 5.35 -22.23
N THR A 36 2.31 6.25 -21.73
CA THR A 36 2.09 6.96 -20.46
C THR A 36 0.88 7.89 -20.56
N GLU A 37 0.78 8.65 -21.64
CA GLU A 37 -0.30 9.60 -21.89
C GLU A 37 -1.66 8.90 -21.95
N ASN A 38 -1.74 7.77 -22.63
CA ASN A 38 -2.96 6.97 -22.71
C ASN A 38 -3.45 6.53 -21.33
N PHE A 39 -2.53 6.09 -20.47
CA PHE A 39 -2.91 5.62 -19.14
C PHE A 39 -3.32 6.79 -18.23
N ILE A 40 -2.60 7.92 -18.27
CA ILE A 40 -2.97 9.14 -17.53
C ILE A 40 -4.33 9.63 -17.98
N GLN A 41 -4.56 9.72 -19.28
CA GLN A 41 -5.86 10.14 -19.85
C GLN A 41 -6.99 9.20 -19.39
N SER A 42 -6.72 7.90 -19.36
CA SER A 42 -7.70 6.90 -18.91
C SER A 42 -8.06 7.05 -17.43
N ILE A 43 -7.09 7.37 -16.57
CA ILE A 43 -7.34 7.69 -15.16
C ILE A 43 -8.26 8.91 -15.05
N LEU A 44 -7.92 10.02 -15.71
CA LEU A 44 -8.69 11.26 -15.64
C LEU A 44 -10.11 11.08 -16.20
N ALA A 45 -10.28 10.23 -17.21
CA ALA A 45 -11.58 9.93 -17.80
C ALA A 45 -12.50 9.11 -16.91
N THR A 46 -11.98 8.44 -15.87
CA THR A 46 -12.83 7.70 -14.90
C THR A 46 -13.53 8.62 -13.91
N VAL A 47 -12.98 9.81 -13.65
CA VAL A 47 -13.59 10.81 -12.78
C VAL A 47 -14.80 11.41 -13.49
N PRO A 48 -16.00 11.41 -12.87
CA PRO A 48 -17.18 12.00 -13.47
C PRO A 48 -16.94 13.46 -13.86
N ALA A 49 -17.48 13.87 -15.00
CA ALA A 49 -17.25 15.21 -15.54
C ALA A 49 -17.66 16.31 -14.55
N ALA A 50 -18.78 16.14 -13.85
CA ALA A 50 -19.24 17.09 -12.84
C ALA A 50 -18.29 17.25 -11.65
N GLU A 51 -17.59 16.16 -11.26
CA GLU A 51 -16.63 16.16 -10.16
C GLU A 51 -15.25 16.71 -10.55
N ARG A 52 -14.93 16.74 -11.86
CA ARG A 52 -13.67 17.30 -12.36
C ARG A 52 -13.63 18.82 -12.32
N GLN A 53 -14.81 19.49 -12.28
CA GLN A 53 -14.87 20.94 -12.35
C GLN A 53 -14.14 21.58 -11.15
N GLU A 54 -13.04 22.29 -11.44
CA GLU A 54 -12.18 22.95 -10.46
C GLU A 54 -11.58 22.00 -9.39
N ALA A 55 -11.62 20.70 -9.64
CA ALA A 55 -11.13 19.69 -8.71
C ALA A 55 -9.61 19.76 -8.52
N THR A 56 -9.17 19.31 -7.37
CA THR A 56 -7.75 19.18 -7.03
C THR A 56 -7.32 17.71 -7.10
N LEU A 57 -6.18 17.44 -7.75
CA LEU A 57 -5.48 16.17 -7.67
C LEU A 57 -4.13 16.35 -6.97
N VAL A 58 -3.73 15.34 -6.20
CA VAL A 58 -2.39 15.26 -5.61
C VAL A 58 -1.50 14.40 -6.51
N VAL A 59 -0.27 14.83 -6.75
CA VAL A 59 0.70 14.09 -7.59
C VAL A 59 2.04 14.03 -6.89
N GLY A 60 2.66 12.86 -6.88
CA GLY A 60 4.00 12.68 -6.37
C GLY A 60 4.46 11.24 -6.53
N GLY A 61 5.66 10.95 -6.08
CA GLY A 61 6.23 9.61 -6.17
C GLY A 61 7.52 9.45 -5.40
N ASP A 62 8.15 8.29 -5.59
CA ASP A 62 9.28 7.83 -4.79
C ASP A 62 10.66 8.29 -5.31
N GLY A 63 10.71 9.08 -6.36
CA GLY A 63 11.96 9.62 -6.90
C GLY A 63 12.63 8.74 -7.95
N ARG A 64 12.06 7.57 -8.29
CA ARG A 64 12.63 6.66 -9.29
C ARG A 64 12.75 7.26 -10.68
N PHE A 65 13.61 6.66 -11.49
CA PHE A 65 13.82 7.05 -12.88
C PHE A 65 12.50 7.18 -13.65
N TYR A 66 12.42 8.14 -14.55
CA TYR A 66 11.24 8.51 -15.35
C TYR A 66 10.12 9.27 -14.60
N MET A 67 10.16 9.36 -13.27
CA MET A 67 9.10 10.02 -12.49
C MET A 67 8.91 11.49 -12.88
N ARG A 68 9.99 12.26 -13.05
CA ARG A 68 9.91 13.70 -13.37
C ARG A 68 9.27 13.93 -14.73
N ASP A 69 9.62 13.12 -15.72
CA ASP A 69 9.03 13.18 -17.07
C ASP A 69 7.53 12.87 -17.01
N ALA A 70 7.15 11.83 -16.29
CA ALA A 70 5.76 11.45 -16.09
C ALA A 70 4.95 12.54 -15.37
N ILE A 71 5.53 13.25 -14.38
CA ILE A 71 4.87 14.39 -13.73
C ILE A 71 4.58 15.50 -14.74
N GLN A 72 5.55 15.86 -15.60
CA GLN A 72 5.31 16.87 -16.63
C GLN A 72 4.18 16.44 -17.60
N LEU A 73 4.11 15.16 -17.96
CA LEU A 73 2.99 14.63 -18.76
C LEU A 73 1.65 14.72 -18.03
N ILE A 74 1.61 14.37 -16.72
CA ILE A 74 0.40 14.52 -15.90
C ILE A 74 -0.06 15.97 -15.86
N VAL A 75 0.84 16.92 -15.65
CA VAL A 75 0.55 18.36 -15.62
C VAL A 75 -0.05 18.82 -16.95
N ARG A 76 0.58 18.46 -18.05
CA ARG A 76 0.15 18.83 -19.42
C ARG A 76 -1.21 18.26 -19.79
N ILE A 77 -1.47 16.99 -19.43
CA ILE A 77 -2.74 16.31 -19.72
C ILE A 77 -3.84 16.80 -18.79
N ALA A 78 -3.56 16.97 -17.49
CA ALA A 78 -4.55 17.48 -16.54
C ALA A 78 -5.03 18.89 -16.91
N ALA A 79 -4.10 19.78 -17.31
CA ALA A 79 -4.42 21.13 -17.78
C ALA A 79 -5.35 21.12 -19.01
N ALA A 80 -5.17 20.14 -19.91
CA ALA A 80 -5.98 20.02 -21.12
C ALA A 80 -7.31 19.26 -20.91
N ASN A 81 -7.48 18.55 -19.79
CA ASN A 81 -8.59 17.60 -19.57
C ASN A 81 -9.90 18.27 -19.15
N GLY A 82 -10.25 19.35 -19.80
CA GLY A 82 -11.57 19.97 -19.68
C GLY A 82 -12.34 20.00 -21.02
N PHE A 83 -11.68 19.65 -22.11
CA PHE A 83 -12.20 19.84 -23.47
C PHE A 83 -12.95 18.64 -24.06
N LEU A 84 -12.80 17.45 -23.48
CA LEU A 84 -13.29 16.23 -24.12
C LEU A 84 -14.80 16.01 -23.91
N ARG A 85 -15.61 16.84 -24.53
CA ARG A 85 -17.09 16.67 -24.59
C ARG A 85 -17.52 15.48 -25.45
N ASN A 86 -16.67 14.95 -26.34
CA ASN A 86 -17.07 14.05 -27.43
C ASN A 86 -16.37 12.68 -27.47
N LEU A 87 -15.53 12.31 -26.48
CA LEU A 87 -14.73 11.07 -26.56
C LEU A 87 -15.39 9.81 -25.99
N LEU A 88 -16.58 9.93 -25.39
CA LEU A 88 -17.34 8.74 -25.03
C LEU A 88 -18.53 8.62 -25.99
N PRO A 89 -18.70 7.50 -26.71
CA PRO A 89 -19.91 7.23 -27.43
C PRO A 89 -21.09 7.31 -26.45
N THR A 90 -22.15 7.98 -26.84
CA THR A 90 -23.40 8.12 -26.06
C THR A 90 -23.98 6.77 -25.60
N SER A 91 -23.54 5.66 -26.18
CA SER A 91 -23.94 4.29 -25.86
C SER A 91 -23.38 3.74 -24.53
N LEU A 92 -22.41 4.42 -23.90
CA LEU A 92 -21.84 4.01 -22.60
C LEU A 92 -22.52 4.71 -21.40
N LEU A 93 -23.46 5.64 -21.66
CA LEU A 93 -24.19 6.39 -20.62
C LEU A 93 -25.51 5.75 -20.21
N LEU A 94 -25.93 4.67 -20.86
CA LEU A 94 -27.18 3.98 -20.56
C LEU A 94 -26.93 2.49 -20.31
N VAL A 95 -26.49 2.15 -19.11
CA VAL A 95 -26.82 0.85 -18.51
C VAL A 95 -28.03 1.10 -17.63
N PRO A 96 -29.21 0.54 -17.92
CA PRO A 96 -30.33 0.62 -17.01
C PRO A 96 -29.99 -0.24 -15.78
N GLY A 97 -29.61 0.40 -14.70
CA GLY A 97 -29.59 -0.22 -13.39
C GLY A 97 -31.02 -0.59 -13.02
N SER A 98 -31.28 -1.87 -12.88
CA SER A 98 -32.52 -2.41 -12.28
C SER A 98 -32.66 -1.80 -10.88
N ALA A 99 -33.64 -0.88 -10.78
CA ALA A 99 -34.14 -0.39 -9.52
C ALA A 99 -34.88 -1.53 -8.82
N GLN A 100 -34.29 -2.13 -7.81
CA GLN A 100 -35.03 -2.86 -6.77
C GLN A 100 -34.80 -2.19 -5.43
N HIS A 101 -35.90 -1.74 -4.90
CA HIS A 101 -36.22 -1.21 -3.59
C HIS A 101 -35.20 -1.47 -2.48
N CYS A 102 -34.67 -0.39 -1.92
CA CYS A 102 -34.34 -0.35 -0.50
C CYS A 102 -35.01 0.89 0.10
N SER A 103 -36.11 0.65 0.78
CA SER A 103 -36.86 1.62 1.59
C SER A 103 -36.16 1.75 2.94
N GLN A 104 -35.85 2.97 3.30
CA GLN A 104 -35.98 3.58 4.64
C GLN A 104 -34.95 4.67 4.91
N PRO A 105 -35.16 5.61 5.86
CA PRO A 105 -35.20 7.02 5.49
C PRO A 105 -34.16 7.85 6.24
N TRP A 106 -33.51 8.77 5.56
CA TRP A 106 -32.83 9.89 6.20
C TRP A 106 -33.69 11.16 6.05
N ARG A 107 -34.63 11.33 6.99
CA ARG A 107 -35.27 12.62 7.25
C ARG A 107 -34.87 13.06 8.66
N SER A 108 -34.15 14.13 8.74
CA SER A 108 -34.37 15.28 9.63
C SER A 108 -33.16 16.19 9.56
N TRP A 109 -33.43 17.38 9.17
CA TRP A 109 -32.75 18.68 9.31
C TRP A 109 -32.84 19.49 8.03
N PHE A 110 -34.05 19.94 7.73
CA PHE A 110 -34.36 21.18 7.02
C PHE A 110 -35.88 21.34 6.98
N THR A 111 -36.41 22.03 7.98
CA THR A 111 -37.71 22.70 7.91
C THR A 111 -37.45 24.19 7.81
N ASP A 112 -38.28 24.82 7.02
CA ASP A 112 -38.51 26.23 6.80
C ASP A 112 -37.75 26.88 5.64
N LEU A 113 -38.48 27.03 4.54
CA LEU A 113 -38.72 28.31 3.87
C LEU A 113 -39.74 28.19 2.73
N HIS A 114 -40.65 29.16 2.73
CA HIS A 114 -41.86 29.33 1.95
C HIS A 114 -41.69 29.40 0.41
N PRO A 115 -42.82 29.24 -0.33
CA PRO A 115 -42.84 29.22 -1.79
C PRO A 115 -42.93 30.63 -2.38
N PHE A 116 -42.13 30.93 -3.38
CA PHE A 116 -42.42 32.02 -4.31
C PHE A 116 -42.36 31.54 -5.75
N SER A 117 -43.53 31.57 -6.35
CA SER A 117 -43.75 31.60 -7.78
C SER A 117 -43.19 32.89 -8.38
N ASN A 118 -42.33 32.79 -9.39
CA ASN A 118 -42.32 33.73 -10.53
C ASN A 118 -41.33 33.23 -11.57
N TRP A 119 -41.88 32.74 -12.67
CA TRP A 119 -41.12 32.51 -13.91
C TRP A 119 -40.96 33.86 -14.62
N HIS A 120 -39.73 34.38 -14.66
CA HIS A 120 -39.35 35.40 -15.63
C HIS A 120 -38.11 34.97 -16.38
N HIS A 121 -38.16 35.10 -17.68
CA HIS A 121 -37.17 34.92 -18.71
C HIS A 121 -35.77 35.28 -18.25
N TYR A 122 -34.86 34.30 -18.33
CA TYR A 122 -33.42 34.53 -18.38
C TYR A 122 -32.90 34.30 -19.78
N PRO A 123 -32.08 35.21 -20.33
CA PRO A 123 -31.52 35.05 -21.66
C PRO A 123 -30.52 33.90 -21.64
N GLU A 124 -30.65 33.04 -22.65
CA GLU A 124 -29.67 32.02 -23.00
C GLU A 124 -28.39 32.68 -23.49
N GLU A 125 -27.40 32.78 -22.61
CA GLU A 125 -25.97 32.75 -22.96
C GLU A 125 -25.20 32.20 -21.75
N ARG A 126 -25.40 30.93 -21.44
CA ARG A 126 -24.45 30.19 -20.61
C ARG A 126 -23.37 29.64 -21.53
N THR A 127 -22.24 30.30 -21.60
CA THR A 127 -20.98 29.68 -22.00
C THR A 127 -20.86 28.30 -21.36
N PRO A 128 -20.59 27.24 -22.12
CA PRO A 128 -20.50 25.89 -21.56
C PRO A 128 -19.43 25.89 -20.46
N SER A 129 -19.82 25.61 -19.23
CA SER A 129 -18.88 25.42 -18.13
C SER A 129 -17.96 24.25 -18.47
N VAL A 130 -16.72 24.55 -18.72
CA VAL A 130 -15.69 23.56 -19.04
C VAL A 130 -15.32 22.80 -17.78
N LEU A 131 -15.54 21.50 -17.80
CA LEU A 131 -15.33 20.58 -16.71
C LEU A 131 -13.88 20.09 -16.72
N ARG A 132 -12.98 20.68 -15.91
CA ARG A 132 -11.53 20.37 -15.91
C ARG A 132 -10.99 20.24 -14.49
N ILE A 133 -9.84 19.56 -14.39
CA ILE A 133 -8.99 19.66 -13.19
C ILE A 133 -8.52 21.11 -13.07
N GLY A 134 -8.85 21.76 -11.94
CA GLY A 134 -8.50 23.17 -11.72
C GLY A 134 -7.12 23.35 -11.10
N ARG A 135 -6.69 22.35 -10.30
CA ARG A 135 -5.46 22.45 -9.50
C ARG A 135 -4.76 21.10 -9.36
N LEU A 136 -3.43 21.13 -9.44
CA LEU A 136 -2.57 20.05 -8.99
C LEU A 136 -1.80 20.49 -7.74
N VAL A 137 -1.64 19.59 -6.77
CA VAL A 137 -0.74 19.73 -5.64
C VAL A 137 0.36 18.69 -5.79
N ILE A 138 1.60 19.13 -5.91
CA ILE A 138 2.76 18.28 -6.22
C ILE A 138 3.81 18.48 -5.12
N GLY A 139 4.42 17.41 -4.64
CA GLY A 139 5.55 17.51 -3.72
C GLY A 139 6.77 18.16 -4.37
N GLN A 140 7.58 18.87 -3.58
CA GLN A 140 8.80 19.49 -4.06
C GLN A 140 9.69 18.45 -4.78
N ASN A 141 10.18 18.78 -5.97
CA ASN A 141 10.89 17.88 -6.88
C ASN A 141 10.09 16.63 -7.30
N GLY A 142 8.77 16.64 -7.12
CA GLY A 142 7.89 15.50 -7.38
C GLY A 142 7.88 14.46 -6.24
N ILE A 143 8.64 14.68 -5.17
CA ILE A 143 8.86 13.73 -4.08
C ILE A 143 7.68 13.77 -3.12
N LEU A 144 6.95 12.67 -3.01
CA LEU A 144 5.96 12.38 -1.97
C LEU A 144 5.90 10.88 -1.71
N SER A 145 6.01 10.49 -0.46
CA SER A 145 5.77 9.09 -0.07
C SER A 145 4.30 8.72 -0.28
N THR A 146 4.04 7.44 -0.51
CA THR A 146 2.66 6.93 -0.64
C THR A 146 1.77 7.32 0.56
N PRO A 147 2.22 7.17 1.84
CA PRO A 147 1.45 7.68 2.98
C PRO A 147 1.25 9.20 2.99
N ALA A 148 2.24 9.99 2.55
CA ALA A 148 2.09 11.44 2.47
C ALA A 148 1.05 11.87 1.43
N VAL A 149 1.00 11.20 0.28
CA VAL A 149 -0.06 11.43 -0.72
C VAL A 149 -1.43 11.16 -0.13
N SER A 150 -1.63 10.02 0.55
CA SER A 150 -2.89 9.69 1.23
C SER A 150 -3.27 10.76 2.27
N CYS A 151 -2.31 11.21 3.08
CA CYS A 151 -2.49 12.29 4.05
C CYS A 151 -2.95 13.59 3.38
N ILE A 152 -2.28 14.03 2.31
CA ILE A 152 -2.60 15.29 1.62
C ILE A 152 -3.98 15.20 0.96
N ILE A 153 -4.30 14.12 0.23
CA ILE A 153 -5.63 13.92 -0.40
C ILE A 153 -6.74 14.15 0.63
N ARG A 154 -6.63 13.50 1.80
CA ARG A 154 -7.62 13.59 2.87
C ARG A 154 -7.66 14.99 3.51
N LYS A 155 -6.50 15.61 3.75
CA LYS A 155 -6.37 16.92 4.37
C LYS A 155 -7.01 18.04 3.55
N ILE A 156 -6.77 18.03 2.22
CA ILE A 156 -7.28 19.09 1.34
C ILE A 156 -8.58 18.68 0.62
N LYS A 157 -9.11 17.50 0.91
CA LYS A 157 -10.30 16.93 0.27
C LYS A 157 -10.18 16.91 -1.26
N ALA A 158 -9.03 16.47 -1.75
CA ALA A 158 -8.79 16.29 -3.18
C ALA A 158 -9.69 15.14 -3.72
N ILE A 159 -9.99 15.18 -5.01
CA ILE A 159 -10.78 14.10 -5.65
C ILE A 159 -10.00 12.80 -5.79
N GLY A 160 -8.70 12.84 -5.57
CA GLY A 160 -7.79 11.70 -5.61
C GLY A 160 -6.35 12.13 -5.81
N GLY A 161 -5.49 11.16 -6.14
CA GLY A 161 -4.09 11.42 -6.43
C GLY A 161 -3.48 10.37 -7.35
N ILE A 162 -2.41 10.76 -8.04
CA ILE A 162 -1.59 9.89 -8.87
C ILE A 162 -0.24 9.73 -8.19
N ILE A 163 0.12 8.50 -7.87
CA ILE A 163 1.37 8.14 -7.21
C ILE A 163 2.26 7.40 -8.21
N LEU A 164 3.45 7.93 -8.42
CA LEU A 164 4.43 7.39 -9.37
C LEU A 164 5.43 6.53 -8.60
N THR A 165 5.17 5.24 -8.56
CA THR A 165 5.95 4.26 -7.82
C THR A 165 5.75 2.83 -8.33
N ALA A 166 6.77 2.00 -8.21
CA ALA A 166 6.66 0.56 -8.25
C ALA A 166 7.05 -0.08 -6.89
N SER A 167 6.91 0.71 -5.78
CA SER A 167 7.15 0.31 -4.40
C SER A 167 8.57 -0.26 -4.23
N HIS A 168 8.68 -1.51 -3.83
CA HIS A 168 9.94 -2.20 -3.56
C HIS A 168 10.68 -2.73 -4.80
N ASN A 169 10.12 -2.58 -6.01
CA ASN A 169 10.78 -3.05 -7.23
C ASN A 169 11.99 -2.17 -7.58
N PRO A 170 13.06 -2.71 -8.19
CA PRO A 170 14.24 -1.97 -8.58
C PRO A 170 13.94 -0.75 -9.43
N GLY A 171 14.71 0.33 -9.24
CA GLY A 171 14.65 1.56 -10.03
C GLY A 171 15.66 1.61 -11.16
N GLY A 172 15.88 2.83 -11.69
CA GLY A 172 16.82 3.09 -12.77
C GLY A 172 16.24 2.87 -14.18
N PRO A 173 17.02 3.14 -15.23
CA PRO A 173 16.54 3.12 -16.61
C PRO A 173 16.10 1.73 -17.10
N ASN A 174 16.63 0.66 -16.51
CA ASN A 174 16.25 -0.71 -16.79
C ASN A 174 15.36 -1.30 -15.68
N GLY A 175 14.99 -0.50 -14.71
CA GLY A 175 14.12 -0.89 -13.60
C GLY A 175 12.63 -0.80 -13.93
N ASP A 176 11.83 -0.86 -12.90
CA ASP A 176 10.39 -0.77 -13.00
C ASP A 176 9.88 0.65 -12.72
N PHE A 177 8.81 1.00 -13.39
CA PHE A 177 8.04 2.22 -13.17
C PHE A 177 6.57 1.86 -12.98
N GLY A 178 5.85 2.69 -12.23
CA GLY A 178 4.44 2.46 -12.01
C GLY A 178 3.63 3.74 -11.84
N ILE A 179 2.35 3.63 -12.20
CA ILE A 179 1.36 4.70 -12.05
C ILE A 179 0.19 4.13 -11.26
N LYS A 180 -0.02 4.65 -10.06
CA LYS A 180 -1.07 4.24 -9.13
C LYS A 180 -2.07 5.37 -8.96
N PHE A 181 -3.36 5.06 -8.98
CA PHE A 181 -4.42 6.02 -8.70
C PHE A 181 -5.02 5.75 -7.32
N ASN A 182 -5.05 6.79 -6.48
CA ASN A 182 -5.75 6.80 -5.20
C ASN A 182 -7.00 7.67 -5.30
N THR A 183 -8.10 7.21 -4.70
CA THR A 183 -9.39 7.90 -4.70
C THR A 183 -9.48 8.98 -3.60
N ALA A 184 -10.60 9.67 -3.53
CA ALA A 184 -10.83 10.79 -2.61
C ALA A 184 -10.69 10.42 -1.12
N ASN A 185 -10.85 9.13 -0.75
CA ASN A 185 -10.60 8.67 0.61
C ASN A 185 -9.10 8.61 0.96
N GLY A 186 -8.21 8.76 -0.03
CA GLY A 186 -6.75 8.66 0.10
C GLY A 186 -6.19 7.25 -0.09
N GLY A 187 -7.03 6.27 -0.34
CA GLY A 187 -6.64 4.86 -0.53
C GLY A 187 -6.57 4.42 -1.99
N PRO A 188 -6.02 3.23 -2.24
CA PRO A 188 -5.93 2.67 -3.58
C PRO A 188 -7.31 2.54 -4.23
N ALA A 189 -7.38 2.82 -5.53
CA ALA A 189 -8.61 2.71 -6.30
C ALA A 189 -9.21 1.30 -6.20
N PRO A 190 -10.52 1.17 -5.92
CA PRO A 190 -11.22 -0.11 -5.93
C PRO A 190 -11.17 -0.79 -7.30
N GLU A 191 -11.40 -2.10 -7.33
CA GLU A 191 -11.33 -2.91 -8.55
C GLU A 191 -12.24 -2.39 -9.67
N GLY A 192 -13.46 -1.96 -9.33
CA GLY A 192 -14.38 -1.37 -10.30
C GLY A 192 -13.83 -0.10 -10.99
N ILE A 193 -13.02 0.70 -10.30
CA ILE A 193 -12.35 1.87 -10.88
C ILE A 193 -11.15 1.43 -11.73
N THR A 194 -10.32 0.52 -11.25
CA THR A 194 -9.17 0.03 -12.02
C THR A 194 -9.60 -0.70 -13.29
N ASP A 195 -10.68 -1.48 -13.23
CA ASP A 195 -11.28 -2.11 -14.41
C ASP A 195 -11.82 -1.05 -15.40
N LYS A 196 -12.48 0.00 -14.90
CA LYS A 196 -12.94 1.11 -15.74
C LYS A 196 -11.77 1.82 -16.43
N ILE A 197 -10.66 2.09 -15.72
CA ILE A 197 -9.43 2.64 -16.31
C ILE A 197 -8.97 1.74 -17.46
N PHE A 198 -8.89 0.42 -17.24
CA PHE A 198 -8.47 -0.53 -18.24
C PHE A 198 -9.42 -0.59 -19.45
N GLN A 199 -10.74 -0.57 -19.22
CA GLN A 199 -11.70 -0.56 -20.34
C GLN A 199 -11.59 0.71 -21.19
N ILE A 200 -11.31 1.87 -20.57
CA ILE A 200 -11.07 3.12 -21.29
C ILE A 200 -9.75 3.03 -22.07
N SER A 201 -8.65 2.56 -21.46
CA SER A 201 -7.34 2.46 -22.11
C SER A 201 -7.34 1.54 -23.33
N LYS A 202 -8.20 0.51 -23.35
CA LYS A 202 -8.36 -0.39 -24.52
C LYS A 202 -9.12 0.22 -25.70
N LYS A 203 -9.74 1.37 -25.52
CA LYS A 203 -10.59 2.02 -26.53
C LYS A 203 -10.15 3.45 -26.84
N ILE A 204 -9.04 3.89 -26.24
CA ILE A 204 -8.56 5.26 -26.41
C ILE A 204 -8.05 5.48 -27.85
N GLU A 205 -8.52 6.52 -28.50
CA GLU A 205 -8.12 6.90 -29.87
C GLU A 205 -7.44 8.27 -29.93
N GLU A 206 -7.62 9.07 -28.87
CA GLU A 206 -7.02 10.38 -28.74
C GLU A 206 -6.97 10.83 -27.28
N TYR A 207 -6.08 11.81 -27.00
CA TYR A 207 -6.01 12.48 -25.70
C TYR A 207 -5.73 13.98 -25.92
N ALA A 208 -6.06 14.79 -24.91
CA ALA A 208 -5.79 16.23 -24.94
C ALA A 208 -4.56 16.56 -24.08
N ILE A 209 -3.73 17.46 -24.56
CA ILE A 209 -2.48 17.85 -23.92
C ILE A 209 -2.16 19.34 -24.17
N CYS A 210 -1.48 19.97 -23.20
CA CYS A 210 -0.85 21.27 -23.34
C CYS A 210 0.66 21.08 -23.56
N PRO A 211 1.16 20.89 -24.80
CA PRO A 211 2.53 20.43 -25.03
C PRO A 211 3.61 21.42 -24.54
N ASP A 212 3.32 22.71 -24.58
CA ASP A 212 4.26 23.78 -24.21
C ASP A 212 4.24 24.11 -22.73
N LEU A 213 3.36 23.45 -21.93
CA LEU A 213 3.26 23.70 -20.51
C LEU A 213 4.38 22.95 -19.78
N GLN A 214 5.16 23.69 -18.99
CA GLN A 214 6.21 23.14 -18.14
C GLN A 214 6.15 23.79 -16.76
N VAL A 215 6.36 22.98 -15.73
CA VAL A 215 6.30 23.39 -14.33
C VAL A 215 7.67 23.26 -13.69
N ASP A 216 8.08 24.28 -12.95
CA ASP A 216 9.20 24.17 -12.02
C ASP A 216 8.78 23.36 -10.80
N LEU A 217 9.38 22.18 -10.63
CA LEU A 217 9.11 21.29 -9.48
C LEU A 217 9.98 21.61 -8.28
N SER A 218 11.01 22.46 -8.42
CA SER A 218 12.00 22.71 -7.36
C SER A 218 11.55 23.78 -6.37
N THR A 219 10.76 24.75 -6.82
CA THR A 219 10.39 25.93 -6.04
C THR A 219 9.01 25.77 -5.42
N ILE A 220 8.94 25.79 -4.07
CA ILE A 220 7.66 25.74 -3.34
C ILE A 220 6.85 27.01 -3.65
N GLY A 221 5.58 26.82 -3.96
CA GLY A 221 4.66 27.90 -4.28
C GLY A 221 3.68 27.58 -5.38
N LYS A 222 2.91 28.57 -5.79
CA LYS A 222 1.87 28.43 -6.82
C LYS A 222 2.35 28.96 -8.14
N GLN A 223 2.14 28.17 -9.19
CA GLN A 223 2.35 28.53 -10.58
C GLN A 223 0.98 28.51 -11.28
N GLN A 224 0.65 29.58 -12.00
CA GLN A 224 -0.63 29.73 -12.69
C GLN A 224 -0.41 29.82 -14.18
N PHE A 225 -1.25 29.13 -14.95
CA PHE A 225 -1.16 29.03 -16.39
C PHE A 225 -2.48 29.43 -17.02
N ASP A 226 -2.42 30.43 -17.89
CA ASP A 226 -3.56 30.89 -18.65
C ASP A 226 -3.75 30.00 -19.89
N LEU A 227 -4.89 29.35 -19.96
CA LEU A 227 -5.26 28.43 -21.02
C LEU A 227 -6.18 29.12 -22.02
N GLU A 228 -5.62 29.59 -23.15
CA GLU A 228 -6.33 30.21 -24.29
C GLU A 228 -7.27 31.38 -23.93
N ASN A 229 -7.08 32.06 -22.79
CA ASN A 229 -7.94 33.14 -22.27
C ASN A 229 -9.45 32.81 -22.20
N LYS A 230 -9.82 31.53 -22.27
CA LYS A 230 -11.22 31.10 -22.28
C LYS A 230 -11.66 30.50 -20.93
N PHE A 231 -10.69 30.31 -20.00
CA PHE A 231 -10.90 29.53 -18.79
C PHE A 231 -10.25 30.21 -17.58
N LYS A 232 -10.69 29.82 -16.39
CA LYS A 232 -9.95 30.16 -15.17
C LYS A 232 -8.52 29.59 -15.27
N PRO A 233 -7.51 30.26 -14.71
CA PRO A 233 -6.13 29.76 -14.74
C PRO A 233 -6.02 28.37 -14.14
N PHE A 234 -5.24 27.50 -14.79
CA PHE A 234 -4.83 26.22 -14.23
C PHE A 234 -3.73 26.46 -13.19
N THR A 235 -3.87 25.89 -12.01
CA THR A 235 -2.94 26.12 -10.90
C THR A 235 -2.16 24.84 -10.59
N VAL A 236 -0.84 24.96 -10.51
CA VAL A 236 0.04 23.95 -9.93
C VAL A 236 0.65 24.52 -8.66
N GLU A 237 0.47 23.82 -7.55
CA GLU A 237 1.03 24.19 -6.27
C GLU A 237 2.09 23.16 -5.85
N ILE A 238 3.33 23.64 -5.75
CA ILE A 238 4.44 22.83 -5.22
C ILE A 238 4.45 23.01 -3.72
N VAL A 239 4.39 21.91 -2.98
CA VAL A 239 4.33 21.88 -1.51
C VAL A 239 5.56 21.21 -0.92
N ASP A 240 5.90 21.57 0.31
CA ASP A 240 6.89 20.83 1.07
C ASP A 240 6.47 19.37 1.20
N SER A 241 7.37 18.46 0.84
CA SER A 241 7.09 17.02 0.76
C SER A 241 6.81 16.39 2.14
N VAL A 242 7.31 16.98 3.21
CA VAL A 242 7.31 16.39 4.55
C VAL A 242 6.29 17.03 5.48
N GLU A 243 6.12 18.36 5.44
CA GLU A 243 5.44 19.14 6.48
C GLU A 243 3.98 18.72 6.72
N ALA A 244 3.20 18.45 5.67
CA ALA A 244 1.80 18.06 5.85
C ALA A 244 1.67 16.74 6.60
N TYR A 245 2.55 15.78 6.29
CA TYR A 245 2.62 14.46 6.90
C TYR A 245 3.21 14.53 8.32
N ALA A 246 4.31 15.26 8.52
CA ALA A 246 4.90 15.45 9.83
C ALA A 246 3.91 16.09 10.82
N ASN A 247 3.14 17.08 10.36
CA ASN A 247 2.09 17.69 11.19
C ASN A 247 1.00 16.69 11.60
N MET A 248 0.63 15.76 10.74
CA MET A 248 -0.28 14.68 11.09
C MET A 248 0.32 13.79 12.19
N LEU A 249 1.59 13.39 12.06
CA LEU A 249 2.26 12.53 13.04
C LEU A 249 2.39 13.20 14.42
N ARG A 250 2.63 14.52 14.47
CA ARG A 250 2.65 15.28 15.74
C ARG A 250 1.32 15.22 16.49
N ASN A 251 0.20 15.03 15.79
CA ASN A 251 -1.11 14.86 16.41
C ASN A 251 -1.44 13.41 16.81
N ILE A 252 -0.65 12.44 16.31
CA ILE A 252 -0.84 11.02 16.61
C ILE A 252 0.02 10.57 17.79
N PHE A 253 1.30 10.99 17.80
CA PHE A 253 2.32 10.54 18.73
C PHE A 253 2.70 11.62 19.76
N ASP A 254 3.19 11.19 20.93
CA ASP A 254 3.79 12.07 21.92
C ASP A 254 5.25 12.39 21.52
N PHE A 255 5.43 13.49 20.80
CA PHE A 255 6.75 13.93 20.34
C PHE A 255 7.69 14.31 21.49
N ASN A 256 7.17 14.70 22.67
CA ASN A 256 8.02 14.99 23.84
C ASN A 256 8.61 13.70 24.40
N ALA A 257 7.79 12.66 24.57
CA ALA A 257 8.27 11.34 25.01
C ALA A 257 9.25 10.70 24.01
N LEU A 258 8.98 10.84 22.72
CA LEU A 258 9.87 10.36 21.65
C LEU A 258 11.20 11.14 21.62
N LYS A 259 11.16 12.44 21.82
CA LYS A 259 12.35 13.29 21.91
C LYS A 259 13.22 12.90 23.10
N GLU A 260 12.63 12.68 24.28
CA GLU A 260 13.36 12.20 25.45
C GLU A 260 14.00 10.83 25.20
N LEU A 261 13.29 9.93 24.50
CA LEU A 261 13.81 8.62 24.12
C LEU A 261 15.04 8.70 23.21
N LEU A 262 15.04 9.63 22.24
CA LEU A 262 16.04 9.70 21.17
C LEU A 262 17.19 10.69 21.44
N SER A 263 17.01 11.68 22.31
CA SER A 263 17.99 12.72 22.61
C SER A 263 18.28 12.91 24.11
N GLY A 264 17.58 12.20 24.99
CA GLY A 264 17.78 12.27 26.44
C GLY A 264 19.13 11.72 26.88
N LYS A 265 19.48 11.86 28.17
CA LYS A 265 20.77 11.46 28.74
C LYS A 265 21.17 10.00 28.47
N ASN A 266 20.17 9.12 28.47
CA ASN A 266 20.32 7.69 28.18
C ASN A 266 19.53 7.34 26.90
N HIS A 267 19.75 8.11 25.82
CA HIS A 267 19.00 7.98 24.59
C HIS A 267 19.16 6.60 23.95
N LEU A 268 18.11 6.14 23.31
CA LEU A 268 18.09 4.92 22.51
C LEU A 268 18.95 5.11 21.26
N LYS A 269 19.91 4.22 21.03
CA LYS A 269 20.73 4.25 19.82
C LYS A 269 19.99 3.58 18.68
N ILE A 270 19.60 4.38 17.69
CA ILE A 270 18.86 3.90 16.53
C ILE A 270 19.69 3.91 15.25
N ARG A 271 19.39 3.00 14.33
CA ARG A 271 19.93 2.96 12.96
C ARG A 271 18.77 2.80 11.98
N ILE A 272 18.53 3.82 11.16
CA ILE A 272 17.41 3.89 10.24
C ILE A 272 17.94 3.97 8.82
N ASP A 273 17.54 3.00 7.99
CA ASP A 273 17.95 2.92 6.59
C ASP A 273 16.78 3.27 5.68
N ALA A 274 16.87 4.39 4.98
CA ALA A 274 15.86 4.82 4.02
C ALA A 274 16.03 4.15 2.64
N MET A 275 17.03 3.28 2.46
CA MET A 275 17.30 2.51 1.23
C MET A 275 17.30 3.37 -0.05
N HIS A 276 17.79 4.62 0.05
CA HIS A 276 17.71 5.63 -1.02
C HIS A 276 16.31 5.87 -1.58
N GLY A 277 15.28 5.51 -0.82
CA GLY A 277 13.87 5.74 -1.14
C GLY A 277 13.37 7.10 -0.67
N VAL A 278 12.09 7.33 -0.91
CA VAL A 278 11.41 8.60 -0.65
C VAL A 278 11.36 9.00 0.82
N VAL A 279 11.51 8.04 1.75
CA VAL A 279 11.40 8.28 3.20
C VAL A 279 12.59 9.05 3.76
N GLY A 280 13.71 9.10 3.05
CA GLY A 280 14.93 9.75 3.52
C GLY A 280 14.74 11.17 4.07
N PRO A 281 14.14 12.11 3.32
CA PRO A 281 13.81 13.45 3.80
C PRO A 281 12.92 13.47 5.05
N TYR A 282 11.95 12.55 5.14
CA TYR A 282 11.04 12.42 6.30
C TYR A 282 11.80 11.96 7.54
N VAL A 283 12.67 10.97 7.41
CA VAL A 283 13.50 10.47 8.51
C VAL A 283 14.41 11.58 9.04
N LYS A 284 15.11 12.31 8.16
CA LYS A 284 15.95 13.43 8.56
C LYS A 284 15.16 14.50 9.30
N LYS A 285 14.01 14.93 8.74
CA LYS A 285 13.19 15.98 9.32
C LYS A 285 12.60 15.58 10.67
N ILE A 286 11.97 14.40 10.73
CA ILE A 286 11.18 13.99 11.89
C ILE A 286 12.08 13.38 12.97
N LEU A 287 12.90 12.36 12.64
CA LEU A 287 13.67 11.65 13.66
C LEU A 287 14.92 12.44 14.10
N CYS A 288 15.65 13.06 13.15
CA CYS A 288 16.88 13.76 13.49
C CYS A 288 16.65 15.22 13.91
N GLU A 289 15.95 16.03 13.10
CA GLU A 289 15.81 17.46 13.39
C GLU A 289 14.77 17.73 14.50
N GLU A 290 13.60 17.11 14.47
CA GLU A 290 12.54 17.38 15.45
C GLU A 290 12.70 16.55 16.74
N LEU A 291 12.95 15.24 16.60
CA LEU A 291 13.05 14.34 17.74
C LEU A 291 14.49 14.21 18.29
N GLY A 292 15.47 14.80 17.62
CA GLY A 292 16.82 14.97 18.12
C GLY A 292 17.69 13.71 18.08
N ALA A 293 17.33 12.70 17.28
CA ALA A 293 18.24 11.59 17.02
C ALA A 293 19.52 12.11 16.36
N PRO A 294 20.71 11.55 16.70
CA PRO A 294 21.95 11.92 16.03
C PRO A 294 21.87 11.80 14.51
N ALA A 295 22.45 12.73 13.78
CA ALA A 295 22.37 12.77 12.31
C ALA A 295 22.89 11.48 11.64
N ASN A 296 23.86 10.80 12.27
CA ASN A 296 24.39 9.52 11.80
C ASN A 296 23.49 8.32 12.10
N SER A 297 22.37 8.51 12.81
CA SER A 297 21.35 7.47 13.00
C SER A 297 20.63 7.12 11.70
N ALA A 298 20.56 8.07 10.77
CA ALA A 298 19.85 7.94 9.50
C ALA A 298 20.83 7.76 8.33
N VAL A 299 20.65 6.72 7.55
CA VAL A 299 21.51 6.40 6.39
C VAL A 299 20.67 6.26 5.12
N ASN A 300 21.37 6.40 3.96
CA ASN A 300 20.76 6.27 2.64
C ASN A 300 19.52 7.17 2.46
N CYS A 301 19.54 8.38 3.05
CA CYS A 301 18.42 9.28 3.13
C CYS A 301 18.27 10.23 1.93
N THR A 302 19.13 10.13 0.92
CA THR A 302 18.95 10.88 -0.33
C THR A 302 18.24 9.99 -1.32
N PRO A 303 17.02 10.35 -1.75
CA PRO A 303 16.31 9.61 -2.79
C PRO A 303 17.13 9.60 -4.09
N LEU A 304 17.31 8.42 -4.68
CA LEU A 304 18.03 8.21 -5.92
C LEU A 304 17.12 7.53 -6.94
N GLU A 305 17.30 7.84 -8.22
CA GLU A 305 16.44 7.33 -9.30
C GLU A 305 16.53 5.81 -9.48
N ASP A 306 17.64 5.21 -9.07
CA ASP A 306 17.94 3.78 -9.10
C ASP A 306 18.04 3.14 -7.70
N PHE A 307 17.70 3.90 -6.64
CA PHE A 307 17.87 3.49 -5.24
C PHE A 307 19.31 3.07 -4.90
N GLY A 308 20.31 3.72 -5.53
CA GLY A 308 21.73 3.40 -5.35
C GLY A 308 22.14 2.07 -5.99
N GLY A 309 21.40 1.59 -6.98
CA GLY A 309 21.61 0.31 -7.64
C GLY A 309 21.11 -0.89 -6.83
N HIS A 310 20.35 -0.65 -5.74
CA HIS A 310 19.84 -1.69 -4.85
C HIS A 310 18.34 -1.95 -5.05
N HIS A 311 17.89 -3.07 -4.52
CA HIS A 311 16.48 -3.41 -4.42
C HIS A 311 15.90 -2.77 -3.15
N PRO A 312 15.01 -1.77 -3.22
CA PRO A 312 14.54 -1.04 -2.04
C PRO A 312 13.40 -1.79 -1.32
N ASP A 313 13.67 -3.01 -0.85
CA ASP A 313 12.72 -3.88 -0.14
C ASP A 313 13.22 -4.16 1.28
N PRO A 314 12.52 -3.75 2.34
CA PRO A 314 12.97 -3.81 3.73
C PRO A 314 12.85 -5.22 4.31
N ASN A 315 13.66 -6.16 3.84
CA ASN A 315 13.73 -7.53 4.34
C ASN A 315 15.18 -7.92 4.65
N LEU A 316 15.37 -9.10 5.24
CA LEU A 316 16.70 -9.57 5.66
C LEU A 316 17.69 -9.77 4.50
N THR A 317 17.19 -10.00 3.29
CA THR A 317 17.99 -10.21 2.09
C THR A 317 18.48 -8.89 1.49
N TYR A 318 17.56 -7.95 1.27
CA TYR A 318 17.87 -6.70 0.56
C TYR A 318 18.35 -5.57 1.47
N ALA A 319 17.99 -5.58 2.76
CA ALA A 319 18.53 -4.67 3.77
C ALA A 319 19.73 -5.27 4.54
N ALA A 320 20.55 -6.06 3.86
CA ALA A 320 21.66 -6.82 4.47
C ALA A 320 22.66 -5.93 5.22
N ASP A 321 22.95 -4.74 4.71
CA ASP A 321 23.89 -3.80 5.34
C ASP A 321 23.38 -3.32 6.70
N LEU A 322 22.09 -3.02 6.80
CA LEU A 322 21.47 -2.71 8.08
C LEU A 322 21.52 -3.90 9.03
N VAL A 323 21.21 -5.11 8.54
CA VAL A 323 21.24 -6.33 9.36
C VAL A 323 22.65 -6.56 9.92
N GLN A 324 23.69 -6.43 9.09
CA GLN A 324 25.08 -6.57 9.55
C GLN A 324 25.47 -5.48 10.55
N THR A 325 25.07 -4.23 10.32
CA THR A 325 25.28 -3.13 11.26
C THR A 325 24.63 -3.42 12.61
N MET A 326 23.38 -3.90 12.62
CA MET A 326 22.68 -4.24 13.86
C MET A 326 23.33 -5.40 14.62
N LYS A 327 23.92 -6.38 13.91
CA LYS A 327 24.64 -7.52 14.53
C LYS A 327 25.85 -7.09 15.37
N THR A 328 26.43 -5.93 15.14
CA THR A 328 27.51 -5.40 15.98
C THR A 328 27.11 -5.17 17.43
N GLY A 329 25.79 -4.98 17.68
CA GLY A 329 25.26 -4.66 19.00
C GLY A 329 25.47 -3.19 19.41
N GLU A 330 25.92 -2.34 18.50
CA GLU A 330 26.11 -0.90 18.76
C GLU A 330 24.77 -0.16 18.88
N TYR A 331 23.77 -0.59 18.11
CA TYR A 331 22.44 0.02 18.05
C TYR A 331 21.41 -0.84 18.77
N ASP A 332 20.46 -0.19 19.44
CA ASP A 332 19.38 -0.83 20.20
C ASP A 332 18.13 -1.08 19.35
N PHE A 333 17.93 -0.26 18.29
CA PHE A 333 16.79 -0.32 17.40
C PHE A 333 17.21 -0.02 15.96
N GLY A 334 16.77 -0.84 15.03
CA GLY A 334 16.97 -0.66 13.59
C GLY A 334 15.66 -0.71 12.81
N ALA A 335 15.59 0.07 11.73
CA ALA A 335 14.47 0.00 10.79
C ALA A 335 14.92 0.31 9.37
N ALA A 336 14.23 -0.29 8.39
CA ALA A 336 14.37 0.02 6.97
C ALA A 336 13.00 0.21 6.33
N PHE A 337 12.98 0.92 5.19
CA PHE A 337 11.76 1.25 4.43
C PHE A 337 11.91 0.85 2.97
N ASP A 338 10.78 0.66 2.27
CA ASP A 338 10.80 0.45 0.82
C ASP A 338 10.86 1.77 0.03
N GLY A 339 10.91 1.66 -1.29
CA GLY A 339 11.10 2.80 -2.19
C GLY A 339 10.10 3.91 -2.01
N ASP A 340 8.81 3.62 -1.79
CA ASP A 340 7.72 4.59 -1.62
C ASP A 340 7.29 4.81 -0.15
N GLY A 341 7.95 4.14 0.80
CA GLY A 341 7.82 4.38 2.22
C GLY A 341 6.57 3.81 2.87
N ASP A 342 5.90 2.89 2.21
CA ASP A 342 4.70 2.27 2.74
C ASP A 342 4.97 1.01 3.57
N ARG A 343 6.19 0.42 3.48
CA ARG A 343 6.63 -0.76 4.24
C ARG A 343 7.72 -0.43 5.24
N ASN A 344 7.89 -1.33 6.23
CA ASN A 344 8.92 -1.20 7.25
C ASN A 344 9.44 -2.57 7.71
N MET A 345 10.74 -2.65 8.02
CA MET A 345 11.33 -3.74 8.78
C MET A 345 11.80 -3.21 10.13
N ILE A 346 11.60 -3.98 11.19
CA ILE A 346 12.04 -3.66 12.55
C ILE A 346 13.07 -4.67 13.01
N LEU A 347 14.19 -4.16 13.54
CA LEU A 347 15.26 -4.94 14.14
C LEU A 347 15.55 -4.45 15.56
N GLY A 348 15.76 -5.37 16.46
CA GLY A 348 16.33 -5.11 17.78
C GLY A 348 17.85 -5.22 17.79
N LYS A 349 18.43 -5.04 18.96
CA LYS A 349 19.88 -5.19 19.21
C LYS A 349 20.38 -6.56 18.74
N HIS A 350 21.63 -6.61 18.27
CA HIS A 350 22.25 -7.81 17.70
C HIS A 350 21.54 -8.39 16.47
N GLY A 351 20.73 -7.58 15.79
CA GLY A 351 19.99 -8.00 14.60
C GLY A 351 18.76 -8.86 14.90
N PHE A 352 18.20 -8.76 16.12
CA PHE A 352 16.97 -9.46 16.47
C PHE A 352 15.85 -9.05 15.52
N PHE A 353 15.39 -9.97 14.69
CA PHE A 353 14.38 -9.71 13.67
C PHE A 353 12.97 -9.78 14.26
N VAL A 354 12.17 -8.75 14.01
CA VAL A 354 10.74 -8.73 14.33
C VAL A 354 9.96 -9.14 13.08
N ASN A 355 9.35 -10.33 13.12
CA ASN A 355 8.50 -10.77 12.03
C ASN A 355 7.31 -9.78 11.86
N PRO A 356 6.96 -9.36 10.63
CA PRO A 356 5.86 -8.41 10.40
C PRO A 356 4.51 -8.84 11.00
N SER A 357 4.20 -10.13 10.98
CA SER A 357 3.00 -10.67 11.60
C SER A 357 2.98 -10.44 13.12
N ASP A 358 4.13 -10.60 13.79
CA ASP A 358 4.29 -10.30 15.21
C ASP A 358 4.31 -8.79 15.47
N SER A 359 4.92 -8.00 14.57
CA SER A 359 4.99 -6.55 14.72
C SER A 359 3.60 -5.92 14.88
N VAL A 360 2.66 -6.25 14.01
CA VAL A 360 1.28 -5.72 14.11
C VAL A 360 0.60 -6.20 15.40
N ALA A 361 0.86 -7.42 15.82
CA ALA A 361 0.30 -7.98 17.08
C ALA A 361 0.86 -7.27 18.32
N VAL A 362 2.16 -6.96 18.34
CA VAL A 362 2.80 -6.20 19.42
C VAL A 362 2.29 -4.77 19.47
N ILE A 363 2.12 -4.12 18.33
CA ILE A 363 1.52 -2.77 18.25
C ILE A 363 0.09 -2.83 18.79
N ALA A 364 -0.71 -3.83 18.40
CA ALA A 364 -2.08 -4.03 18.92
C ALA A 364 -2.11 -4.20 20.45
N ALA A 365 -1.21 -5.04 20.99
CA ALA A 365 -1.13 -5.30 22.42
C ALA A 365 -0.70 -4.08 23.26
N ASN A 366 -0.01 -3.13 22.64
CA ASN A 366 0.51 -1.90 23.25
C ASN A 366 -0.11 -0.64 22.63
N ILE A 367 -1.26 -0.74 22.00
CA ILE A 367 -1.85 0.32 21.16
C ILE A 367 -2.07 1.64 21.92
N PHE A 368 -2.35 1.56 23.21
CA PHE A 368 -2.53 2.73 24.08
C PHE A 368 -1.21 3.41 24.51
N SER A 369 -0.06 2.91 24.05
CA SER A 369 1.20 3.70 24.06
C SER A 369 1.16 4.87 23.07
N ILE A 370 0.16 4.90 22.19
CA ILE A 370 -0.03 5.94 21.17
C ILE A 370 -1.21 6.82 21.58
N PRO A 371 -1.00 8.14 21.86
CA PRO A 371 -2.04 9.04 22.34
C PRO A 371 -3.29 9.11 21.45
N TYR A 372 -3.12 9.00 20.13
CA TYR A 372 -4.25 8.96 19.20
C TYR A 372 -5.31 7.94 19.60
N PHE A 373 -4.91 6.70 19.94
CA PHE A 373 -5.86 5.65 20.33
C PHE A 373 -6.40 5.79 21.75
N GLN A 374 -5.69 6.49 22.64
CA GLN A 374 -6.23 6.88 23.94
C GLN A 374 -7.44 7.81 23.78
N GLN A 375 -7.40 8.68 22.77
CA GLN A 375 -8.45 9.66 22.49
C GLN A 375 -9.59 9.10 21.64
N THR A 376 -9.28 8.32 20.59
CA THR A 376 -10.25 7.84 19.61
C THR A 376 -10.85 6.49 19.97
N GLY A 377 -10.22 5.75 20.86
CA GLY A 377 -10.51 4.33 21.13
C GLY A 377 -10.06 3.42 19.99
N VAL A 378 -10.31 2.12 20.16
CA VAL A 378 -9.97 1.07 19.19
C VAL A 378 -11.25 0.39 18.73
N ARG A 379 -11.50 0.38 17.42
CA ARG A 379 -12.73 -0.15 16.81
C ARG A 379 -12.59 -1.60 16.38
N GLY A 380 -11.43 -1.96 15.86
CA GLY A 380 -11.15 -3.29 15.36
C GLY A 380 -9.71 -3.45 14.91
N PHE A 381 -9.29 -4.69 14.75
CA PHE A 381 -8.02 -5.09 14.17
C PHE A 381 -8.28 -5.85 12.87
N ALA A 382 -7.34 -5.79 11.92
CA ALA A 382 -7.39 -6.61 10.72
C ALA A 382 -6.00 -7.08 10.28
N ARG A 383 -5.96 -8.24 9.68
CA ARG A 383 -4.79 -8.78 9.00
C ARG A 383 -5.16 -9.38 7.66
N SER A 384 -4.21 -9.41 6.73
CA SER A 384 -4.40 -10.20 5.52
C SER A 384 -4.41 -11.70 5.84
N MET A 385 -5.07 -12.49 5.00
CA MET A 385 -5.23 -13.92 5.19
C MET A 385 -3.89 -14.67 5.35
N PRO A 386 -2.84 -14.38 4.55
CA PRO A 386 -1.57 -15.07 4.71
C PRO A 386 -0.75 -14.62 5.93
N THR A 387 -1.08 -13.49 6.54
CA THR A 387 -0.46 -13.03 7.80
C THR A 387 -0.78 -14.00 8.93
N SER A 388 0.17 -14.26 9.85
CA SER A 388 -0.03 -15.23 10.93
C SER A 388 -1.18 -14.86 11.87
N GLY A 389 -1.63 -15.84 12.64
CA GLY A 389 -2.66 -15.66 13.66
C GLY A 389 -2.18 -14.94 14.94
N ALA A 390 -1.01 -14.31 14.95
CA ALA A 390 -0.51 -13.61 16.13
C ALA A 390 -1.44 -12.47 16.58
N LEU A 391 -1.95 -11.68 15.62
CA LEU A 391 -2.92 -10.61 15.90
C LEU A 391 -4.24 -11.15 16.45
N ASP A 392 -4.66 -12.35 16.00
CA ASP A 392 -5.90 -13.01 16.45
C ASP A 392 -5.86 -13.27 17.95
N ARG A 393 -4.69 -13.65 18.49
CA ARG A 393 -4.48 -13.90 19.92
C ARG A 393 -4.68 -12.63 20.74
N VAL A 394 -4.17 -11.50 20.27
CA VAL A 394 -4.34 -10.20 20.92
C VAL A 394 -5.80 -9.76 20.85
N ALA A 395 -6.42 -9.84 19.68
CA ALA A 395 -7.82 -9.47 19.47
C ALA A 395 -8.76 -10.26 20.40
N HIS A 396 -8.55 -11.58 20.49
CA HIS A 396 -9.31 -12.45 21.40
C HIS A 396 -9.11 -12.04 22.87
N ALA A 397 -7.87 -11.86 23.30
CA ALA A 397 -7.56 -11.51 24.69
C ALA A 397 -8.09 -10.13 25.09
N THR A 398 -8.12 -9.18 24.17
CA THR A 398 -8.61 -7.81 24.38
C THR A 398 -10.10 -7.63 24.07
N LYS A 399 -10.75 -8.65 23.52
CA LYS A 399 -12.15 -8.64 23.06
C LYS A 399 -12.42 -7.57 22.01
N ILE A 400 -11.43 -7.27 21.17
CA ILE A 400 -11.54 -6.37 20.03
C ILE A 400 -11.93 -7.18 18.80
N ALA A 401 -12.80 -6.63 17.95
CA ALA A 401 -13.20 -7.25 16.69
C ALA A 401 -11.98 -7.50 15.79
N LEU A 402 -11.94 -8.66 15.13
CA LEU A 402 -10.89 -9.04 14.19
C LEU A 402 -11.48 -9.32 12.81
N TYR A 403 -10.79 -8.85 11.78
CA TYR A 403 -11.14 -9.10 10.39
C TYR A 403 -9.96 -9.77 9.66
N GLU A 404 -10.23 -10.87 8.96
CA GLU A 404 -9.32 -11.52 8.04
C GLU A 404 -9.71 -11.12 6.63
N THR A 405 -8.80 -10.46 5.88
CA THR A 405 -9.06 -9.96 4.53
C THR A 405 -8.14 -10.60 3.50
N PRO A 406 -8.42 -10.49 2.21
CA PRO A 406 -7.42 -10.78 1.18
C PRO A 406 -6.20 -9.86 1.33
N THR A 407 -5.12 -10.16 0.62
CA THR A 407 -4.00 -9.25 0.48
C THR A 407 -4.41 -8.03 -0.36
N GLY A 408 -4.06 -6.86 0.12
CA GLY A 408 -4.34 -5.59 -0.55
C GLY A 408 -5.03 -4.58 0.36
N TRP A 409 -4.49 -3.36 0.37
CA TRP A 409 -4.87 -2.33 1.35
C TRP A 409 -6.28 -1.78 1.14
N LYS A 410 -6.87 -1.95 -0.07
CA LYS A 410 -8.26 -1.55 -0.37
C LYS A 410 -9.29 -2.17 0.59
N PHE A 411 -9.08 -3.42 1.03
CA PHE A 411 -9.99 -4.10 1.95
C PHE A 411 -9.95 -3.49 3.35
N PHE A 412 -8.77 -3.11 3.82
CA PHE A 412 -8.63 -2.38 5.07
C PHE A 412 -9.25 -0.98 4.97
N GLY A 413 -9.06 -0.30 3.84
CA GLY A 413 -9.68 1.00 3.57
C GLY A 413 -11.21 0.98 3.69
N ASN A 414 -11.86 -0.05 3.14
CA ASN A 414 -13.31 -0.24 3.27
C ASN A 414 -13.76 -0.37 4.74
N LEU A 415 -13.05 -1.19 5.53
CA LEU A 415 -13.33 -1.36 6.95
C LEU A 415 -13.10 -0.06 7.75
N MET A 416 -12.05 0.71 7.40
CA MET A 416 -11.78 2.01 8.03
C MET A 416 -12.87 3.03 7.70
N ASP A 417 -13.31 3.11 6.43
CA ASP A 417 -14.36 4.03 6.00
C ASP A 417 -15.73 3.67 6.61
N ALA A 418 -15.96 2.40 6.89
CA ALA A 418 -17.12 1.91 7.64
C ALA A 418 -16.97 2.05 9.17
N ASN A 419 -15.92 2.68 9.66
CA ASN A 419 -15.66 2.88 11.10
C ASN A 419 -15.54 1.57 11.89
N LYS A 420 -15.00 0.51 11.25
CA LYS A 420 -14.85 -0.83 11.84
C LYS A 420 -13.41 -1.18 12.19
N LEU A 421 -12.42 -0.42 11.74
CA LEU A 421 -11.01 -0.76 11.81
C LEU A 421 -10.17 0.39 12.34
N SER A 422 -9.26 0.09 13.28
CA SER A 422 -8.28 1.04 13.81
C SER A 422 -6.84 0.70 13.43
N LEU A 423 -6.46 -0.58 13.45
CA LEU A 423 -5.10 -1.05 13.18
C LEU A 423 -5.13 -2.27 12.27
N CYS A 424 -4.24 -2.31 11.31
CA CYS A 424 -4.08 -3.46 10.42
C CYS A 424 -2.64 -3.68 9.98
N GLY A 425 -2.36 -4.89 9.48
CA GLY A 425 -1.05 -5.24 8.96
C GLY A 425 -1.05 -6.45 8.04
N GLU A 426 0.03 -6.56 7.31
CA GLU A 426 0.31 -7.66 6.40
C GLU A 426 1.71 -8.24 6.67
N GLU A 427 1.88 -9.52 6.42
CA GLU A 427 3.16 -10.24 6.49
C GLU A 427 4.23 -9.66 5.56
N SER A 428 3.81 -8.89 4.58
CA SER A 428 4.64 -8.24 3.58
C SER A 428 5.22 -6.90 4.03
N PHE A 429 5.46 -6.73 5.32
CA PHE A 429 6.04 -5.53 5.95
C PHE A 429 5.15 -4.28 5.90
N GLY A 430 3.86 -4.42 5.59
CA GLY A 430 2.89 -3.34 5.61
C GLY A 430 2.14 -3.27 6.94
N THR A 431 2.15 -2.11 7.59
CA THR A 431 1.40 -1.83 8.81
C THR A 431 0.81 -0.42 8.73
N GLY A 432 -0.35 -0.22 9.31
CA GLY A 432 -0.97 1.10 9.35
C GLY A 432 -2.21 1.14 10.21
N SER A 433 -2.79 2.33 10.31
CA SER A 433 -4.00 2.58 11.09
C SER A 433 -4.97 3.46 10.30
N ASP A 434 -6.11 3.79 10.91
CA ASP A 434 -7.16 4.59 10.31
C ASP A 434 -6.82 6.09 10.14
N HIS A 435 -5.59 6.49 10.47
CA HIS A 435 -5.10 7.86 10.27
C HIS A 435 -5.02 8.24 8.78
N ILE A 436 -4.70 7.29 7.92
CA ILE A 436 -4.74 7.41 6.45
C ILE A 436 -5.41 6.16 5.84
N ARG A 437 -5.32 5.97 4.51
CA ARG A 437 -5.87 4.80 3.80
C ARG A 437 -4.81 4.02 3.02
N GLU A 438 -3.55 4.15 3.44
CA GLU A 438 -2.40 3.42 2.93
C GLU A 438 -1.60 2.80 4.08
N LYS A 439 -0.72 1.86 3.76
CA LYS A 439 0.35 1.41 4.65
C LYS A 439 1.26 2.58 4.98
N ASP A 440 1.86 2.56 6.16
CA ASP A 440 2.71 3.66 6.61
C ASP A 440 3.92 3.14 7.39
N GLY A 441 5.06 3.08 6.72
CA GLY A 441 6.29 2.55 7.30
C GLY A 441 6.81 3.40 8.46
N LEU A 442 6.84 4.71 8.30
CA LEU A 442 7.36 5.61 9.34
C LEU A 442 6.40 5.69 10.55
N TRP A 443 5.08 5.64 10.33
CA TRP A 443 4.12 5.50 11.41
C TRP A 443 4.39 4.25 12.24
N ALA A 444 4.67 3.11 11.60
CA ALA A 444 4.96 1.85 12.29
C ALA A 444 6.26 1.96 13.13
N VAL A 445 7.28 2.63 12.62
CA VAL A 445 8.52 2.92 13.37
C VAL A 445 8.24 3.80 14.58
N LEU A 446 7.46 4.86 14.44
CA LEU A 446 7.06 5.73 15.56
C LEU A 446 6.18 4.99 16.58
N ALA A 447 5.34 4.06 16.13
CA ALA A 447 4.55 3.20 17.01
C ALA A 447 5.47 2.32 17.88
N TRP A 448 6.48 1.68 17.28
CA TRP A 448 7.50 0.93 18.03
C TRP A 448 8.30 1.81 19.00
N LEU A 449 8.75 2.99 18.57
CA LEU A 449 9.44 3.92 19.44
C LEU A 449 8.56 4.38 20.61
N SER A 450 7.25 4.57 20.40
CA SER A 450 6.30 4.89 21.47
C SER A 450 6.15 3.74 22.48
N ILE A 451 6.15 2.50 22.00
CA ILE A 451 6.15 1.31 22.86
C ILE A 451 7.44 1.22 23.67
N LEU A 452 8.59 1.46 23.06
CA LEU A 452 9.89 1.46 23.75
C LEU A 452 9.95 2.58 24.80
N ALA A 453 9.45 3.78 24.49
CA ALA A 453 9.38 4.90 25.42
C ALA A 453 8.49 4.60 26.65
N THR A 454 7.38 3.89 26.42
CA THR A 454 6.42 3.54 27.48
C THR A 454 6.91 2.38 28.35
N ARG A 455 7.40 1.31 27.70
CA ARG A 455 7.78 0.08 28.38
C ARG A 455 9.19 0.12 28.98
N LYS A 456 10.08 0.92 28.42
CA LYS A 456 11.50 1.02 28.82
C LYS A 456 12.22 -0.34 28.81
N GLN A 457 11.93 -1.15 27.82
CA GLN A 457 12.48 -2.48 27.58
C GLN A 457 13.12 -2.52 26.20
N SER A 458 13.99 -3.50 25.95
CA SER A 458 14.50 -3.75 24.60
C SER A 458 13.42 -4.33 23.68
N VAL A 459 13.65 -4.25 22.36
CA VAL A 459 12.75 -4.89 21.37
C VAL A 459 12.61 -6.38 21.65
N GLU A 460 13.72 -7.06 21.93
CA GLU A 460 13.74 -8.50 22.21
C GLU A 460 12.94 -8.85 23.48
N ASP A 461 13.08 -8.07 24.56
CA ASP A 461 12.31 -8.29 25.79
C ASP A 461 10.82 -8.09 25.59
N ILE A 462 10.44 -7.05 24.83
CA ILE A 462 9.02 -6.81 24.47
C ILE A 462 8.46 -8.00 23.68
N MET A 463 9.23 -8.53 22.74
CA MET A 463 8.83 -9.68 21.95
C MET A 463 8.70 -10.95 22.81
N LYS A 464 9.66 -11.21 23.71
CA LYS A 464 9.61 -12.35 24.63
C LYS A 464 8.43 -12.26 25.58
N ASP A 465 8.17 -11.09 26.17
CA ASP A 465 6.98 -10.84 27.00
C ASP A 465 5.68 -11.06 26.22
N HIS A 466 5.65 -10.63 24.97
CA HIS A 466 4.49 -10.82 24.09
C HIS A 466 4.22 -12.32 23.87
N TRP A 467 5.25 -13.08 23.50
CA TRP A 467 5.12 -14.53 23.30
C TRP A 467 4.76 -15.27 24.60
N GLN A 468 5.34 -14.85 25.73
CA GLN A 468 5.01 -15.42 27.03
C GLN A 468 3.52 -15.21 27.39
N LYS A 469 2.97 -14.05 27.03
CA LYS A 469 1.59 -13.69 27.36
C LYS A 469 0.57 -14.30 26.42
N TYR A 470 0.84 -14.30 25.11
CA TYR A 470 -0.14 -14.67 24.08
C TYR A 470 0.15 -16.01 23.39
N GLY A 471 1.30 -16.63 23.66
CA GLY A 471 1.88 -17.68 22.84
C GLY A 471 2.56 -17.11 21.59
N ARG A 472 3.24 -17.96 20.85
CA ARG A 472 3.92 -17.58 19.62
C ARG A 472 3.28 -18.24 18.40
N ASN A 473 2.95 -17.47 17.39
CA ASN A 473 2.71 -17.97 16.06
C ASN A 473 4.06 -18.00 15.33
N PHE A 474 4.65 -19.17 15.20
CA PHE A 474 5.78 -19.37 14.32
C PHE A 474 5.32 -19.18 12.89
N PHE A 475 6.02 -18.34 12.16
CA PHE A 475 5.64 -17.98 10.80
C PHE A 475 6.86 -17.90 9.91
N THR A 476 6.71 -18.34 8.67
CA THR A 476 7.67 -18.08 7.61
C THR A 476 6.97 -17.89 6.26
N ARG A 477 7.56 -17.07 5.41
CA ARG A 477 7.18 -16.90 4.01
C ARG A 477 8.36 -17.19 3.12
N TYR A 478 8.15 -18.04 2.11
CA TYR A 478 9.11 -18.36 1.07
C TYR A 478 8.63 -17.74 -0.24
N ASP A 479 9.42 -16.82 -0.79
CA ASP A 479 9.18 -16.23 -2.10
C ASP A 479 10.08 -16.90 -3.14
N TYR A 480 9.47 -17.44 -4.19
CA TYR A 480 10.15 -17.96 -5.38
C TYR A 480 9.87 -17.00 -6.52
N GLU A 481 10.81 -16.07 -6.75
CA GLU A 481 10.67 -14.99 -7.72
C GLU A 481 11.12 -15.43 -9.12
N GLU A 482 10.63 -14.71 -10.15
CA GLU A 482 10.98 -14.93 -11.56
C GLU A 482 10.77 -16.39 -12.03
N VAL A 483 9.73 -17.02 -11.54
CA VAL A 483 9.31 -18.36 -12.01
C VAL A 483 8.57 -18.21 -13.33
N ASP A 484 8.72 -19.20 -14.23
CA ASP A 484 7.91 -19.27 -15.44
C ASP A 484 6.41 -19.25 -15.09
N ALA A 485 5.67 -18.33 -15.71
CA ALA A 485 4.27 -18.09 -15.35
C ALA A 485 3.36 -19.29 -15.66
N ASP A 486 3.62 -20.02 -16.76
CA ASP A 486 2.82 -21.18 -17.16
C ASP A 486 3.08 -22.35 -16.22
N ALA A 487 4.35 -22.58 -15.85
CA ALA A 487 4.73 -23.59 -14.87
C ALA A 487 4.09 -23.32 -13.50
N ALA A 488 4.14 -22.07 -13.04
CA ALA A 488 3.53 -21.65 -11.78
C ALA A 488 2.01 -21.81 -11.79
N ASN A 489 1.32 -21.36 -12.84
CA ASN A 489 -0.12 -21.51 -12.99
C ASN A 489 -0.54 -22.99 -13.03
N LYS A 490 0.21 -23.82 -13.77
CA LYS A 490 -0.05 -25.27 -13.83
C LYS A 490 0.13 -25.92 -12.47
N MET A 491 1.19 -25.58 -11.74
CA MET A 491 1.42 -26.07 -10.38
C MET A 491 0.25 -25.73 -9.46
N MET A 492 -0.20 -24.48 -9.45
CA MET A 492 -1.33 -24.04 -8.61
C MET A 492 -2.62 -24.78 -8.95
N LYS A 493 -2.92 -24.99 -10.23
CA LYS A 493 -4.11 -25.71 -10.68
C LYS A 493 -4.08 -27.19 -10.29
N ASP A 494 -2.94 -27.85 -10.47
CA ASP A 494 -2.76 -29.25 -10.09
C ASP A 494 -2.87 -29.42 -8.57
N LEU A 495 -2.28 -28.49 -7.80
CA LEU A 495 -2.37 -28.47 -6.35
C LEU A 495 -3.82 -28.27 -5.88
N GLU A 496 -4.57 -27.34 -6.48
CA GLU A 496 -5.99 -27.14 -6.20
C GLU A 496 -6.80 -28.40 -6.44
N THR A 497 -6.54 -29.10 -7.54
CA THR A 497 -7.21 -30.38 -7.87
C THR A 497 -6.98 -31.43 -6.79
N VAL A 498 -5.74 -31.56 -6.28
CA VAL A 498 -5.41 -32.50 -5.21
C VAL A 498 -6.08 -32.09 -3.88
N MET A 499 -6.06 -30.83 -3.54
CA MET A 499 -6.61 -30.31 -2.29
C MET A 499 -8.14 -30.39 -2.21
N PHE A 500 -8.82 -30.34 -3.37
CA PHE A 500 -10.29 -30.35 -3.45
C PHE A 500 -10.87 -31.74 -3.68
N ASP A 501 -10.03 -32.78 -3.74
CA ASP A 501 -10.51 -34.14 -3.67
C ASP A 501 -11.23 -34.40 -2.33
N ARG A 502 -12.39 -35.03 -2.39
CA ARG A 502 -13.24 -35.28 -1.22
C ARG A 502 -12.54 -36.08 -0.11
N SER A 503 -11.55 -36.89 -0.48
CA SER A 503 -10.76 -37.69 0.48
C SER A 503 -9.62 -36.90 1.13
N PHE A 504 -9.40 -35.64 0.74
CA PHE A 504 -8.27 -34.86 1.22
C PHE A 504 -8.50 -34.30 2.64
N VAL A 505 -9.71 -33.85 2.94
CA VAL A 505 -10.10 -33.47 4.30
C VAL A 505 -10.16 -34.72 5.19
N GLY A 506 -9.55 -34.65 6.35
CA GLY A 506 -9.35 -35.79 7.24
C GLY A 506 -8.08 -36.60 6.97
N LYS A 507 -7.38 -36.33 5.85
CA LYS A 507 -6.12 -37.00 5.53
C LYS A 507 -5.02 -36.59 6.52
N GLN A 508 -4.20 -37.56 6.89
CA GLN A 508 -3.01 -37.34 7.69
C GLN A 508 -1.79 -37.15 6.79
N LEU A 509 -1.10 -36.03 6.99
CA LEU A 509 0.16 -35.71 6.35
C LEU A 509 1.27 -35.77 7.39
N SER A 510 2.34 -36.50 7.11
CA SER A 510 3.41 -36.73 8.08
C SER A 510 4.78 -36.33 7.54
N CYS A 511 5.63 -35.87 8.46
CA CYS A 511 7.04 -35.66 8.25
C CYS A 511 7.80 -36.07 9.52
N GLY A 512 8.63 -37.13 9.44
CA GLY A 512 9.21 -37.77 10.62
C GLY A 512 8.13 -38.21 11.59
N ASP A 513 8.28 -37.88 12.85
CA ASP A 513 7.35 -38.22 13.93
C ASP A 513 6.14 -37.26 14.03
N LYS A 514 6.11 -36.21 13.22
CA LYS A 514 5.02 -35.23 13.20
C LYS A 514 3.94 -35.63 12.23
N VAL A 515 2.70 -35.64 12.71
CA VAL A 515 1.49 -35.96 11.92
C VAL A 515 0.49 -34.81 12.04
N TYR A 516 0.01 -34.33 10.90
CA TYR A 516 -0.96 -33.25 10.79
C TYR A 516 -2.21 -33.75 10.08
N THR A 517 -3.36 -33.59 10.71
CA THR A 517 -4.66 -33.97 10.11
C THR A 517 -5.26 -32.76 9.41
N VAL A 518 -5.59 -32.89 8.15
CA VAL A 518 -6.23 -31.83 7.37
C VAL A 518 -7.65 -31.62 7.87
N GLU A 519 -7.93 -30.45 8.42
CA GLU A 519 -9.27 -30.03 8.86
C GLU A 519 -10.04 -29.34 7.74
N LYS A 520 -9.35 -28.49 6.97
CA LYS A 520 -9.95 -27.72 5.88
C LYS A 520 -8.96 -27.50 4.75
N ALA A 521 -9.46 -27.61 3.51
CA ALA A 521 -8.74 -27.22 2.30
C ALA A 521 -9.66 -26.33 1.46
N ASP A 522 -9.25 -25.12 1.17
CA ASP A 522 -10.04 -24.17 0.38
C ASP A 522 -9.17 -23.24 -0.48
N ASN A 523 -9.84 -22.55 -1.42
CA ASN A 523 -9.31 -21.37 -2.07
C ASN A 523 -10.03 -20.18 -1.42
N PHE A 524 -9.28 -19.34 -0.71
CA PHE A 524 -9.87 -18.31 0.14
C PHE A 524 -10.79 -17.38 -0.64
N GLU A 525 -12.02 -17.26 -0.18
CA GLU A 525 -13.04 -16.33 -0.65
C GLU A 525 -13.37 -15.33 0.44
N TYR A 526 -13.47 -14.07 0.08
CA TYR A 526 -13.81 -12.98 0.98
C TYR A 526 -15.09 -12.27 0.54
N ASN A 527 -16.05 -12.21 1.45
CA ASN A 527 -17.25 -11.42 1.30
C ASN A 527 -17.08 -10.14 2.11
N ASP A 528 -16.94 -9.00 1.44
CA ASP A 528 -16.70 -7.72 2.12
C ASP A 528 -17.92 -7.32 2.95
N PRO A 529 -17.78 -7.13 4.28
CA PRO A 529 -18.91 -6.81 5.15
C PRO A 529 -19.40 -5.37 5.03
N VAL A 530 -18.78 -4.55 4.18
CA VAL A 530 -19.11 -3.14 3.98
C VAL A 530 -19.92 -2.94 2.71
N ASP A 531 -19.45 -3.43 1.57
CA ASP A 531 -20.04 -3.23 0.26
C ASP A 531 -20.68 -4.50 -0.35
N GLY A 532 -20.51 -5.65 0.30
CA GLY A 532 -21.03 -6.94 -0.15
C GLY A 532 -20.30 -7.52 -1.36
N SER A 533 -19.19 -6.93 -1.77
CA SER A 533 -18.38 -7.45 -2.87
C SER A 533 -17.73 -8.80 -2.50
N VAL A 534 -17.54 -9.66 -3.51
CA VAL A 534 -16.97 -11.00 -3.32
C VAL A 534 -15.64 -11.10 -4.07
N SER A 535 -14.56 -11.34 -3.33
CA SER A 535 -13.23 -11.58 -3.88
C SER A 535 -12.89 -13.07 -3.80
N ARG A 536 -12.79 -13.76 -4.95
CA ARG A 536 -12.49 -15.19 -5.04
C ARG A 536 -11.05 -15.46 -5.39
N ASN A 537 -10.62 -16.71 -5.18
CA ASN A 537 -9.29 -17.22 -5.56
C ASN A 537 -8.14 -16.42 -4.93
N GLN A 538 -8.24 -16.12 -3.65
CA GLN A 538 -7.29 -15.27 -2.93
C GLN A 538 -6.10 -16.05 -2.34
N GLY A 539 -6.05 -17.36 -2.54
CA GLY A 539 -4.96 -18.26 -2.14
C GLY A 539 -5.45 -19.64 -1.74
N LEU A 540 -4.70 -20.67 -2.12
CA LEU A 540 -4.95 -22.05 -1.71
C LEU A 540 -4.51 -22.21 -0.27
N ARG A 541 -5.40 -22.70 0.59
CA ARG A 541 -5.21 -22.74 2.03
C ARG A 541 -5.49 -24.13 2.58
N LEU A 542 -4.51 -24.68 3.30
CA LEU A 542 -4.64 -25.87 4.15
C LEU A 542 -4.66 -25.42 5.60
N ILE A 543 -5.64 -25.88 6.35
CA ILE A 543 -5.74 -25.70 7.79
C ILE A 543 -5.77 -27.09 8.42
N PHE A 544 -4.90 -27.29 9.41
CA PHE A 544 -4.81 -28.54 10.16
C PHE A 544 -5.57 -28.46 11.47
N SER A 545 -5.90 -29.60 12.06
CA SER A 545 -6.69 -29.69 13.30
C SER A 545 -6.02 -29.04 14.52
N ASP A 546 -4.71 -28.83 14.49
CA ASP A 546 -3.95 -28.09 15.50
C ASP A 546 -3.95 -26.57 15.25
N GLY A 547 -4.62 -26.10 14.20
CA GLY A 547 -4.67 -24.71 13.76
C GLY A 547 -3.48 -24.26 12.91
N SER A 548 -2.51 -25.14 12.65
CA SER A 548 -1.41 -24.85 11.71
C SER A 548 -1.95 -24.64 10.29
N ARG A 549 -1.27 -23.79 9.51
CA ARG A 549 -1.71 -23.46 8.14
C ARG A 549 -0.55 -23.55 7.15
N ILE A 550 -0.87 -24.01 5.96
CA ILE A 550 -0.02 -23.88 4.75
C ILE A 550 -0.83 -23.15 3.70
N ILE A 551 -0.26 -22.08 3.14
CA ILE A 551 -0.94 -21.25 2.15
C ILE A 551 -0.03 -21.10 0.92
N PHE A 552 -0.62 -21.24 -0.27
CA PHE A 552 0.05 -21.00 -1.56
C PHE A 552 -0.64 -19.86 -2.27
N ARG A 553 0.14 -18.90 -2.75
CA ARG A 553 -0.35 -17.79 -3.57
C ARG A 553 0.56 -17.58 -4.77
N LEU A 554 -0.05 -17.17 -5.86
CA LEU A 554 0.65 -16.67 -7.02
C LEU A 554 0.53 -15.15 -7.05
N SER A 555 1.65 -14.46 -7.05
CA SER A 555 1.69 -13.00 -7.12
C SER A 555 2.12 -12.56 -8.51
N GLY A 556 1.36 -11.61 -9.07
CA GLY A 556 1.68 -10.98 -10.35
C GLY A 556 2.35 -9.62 -10.21
N THR A 557 3.07 -9.35 -9.11
CA THR A 557 3.66 -8.02 -8.83
C THR A 557 4.93 -7.71 -9.61
N GLY A 558 5.56 -8.70 -10.24
CA GLY A 558 6.78 -8.54 -11.04
C GLY A 558 6.50 -8.19 -12.50
N SER A 559 7.39 -7.40 -13.10
CA SER A 559 7.40 -7.14 -14.55
C SER A 559 8.01 -8.29 -15.36
N ALA A 560 8.70 -9.22 -14.68
CA ALA A 560 9.33 -10.41 -15.25
C ALA A 560 8.91 -11.65 -14.46
N GLY A 561 8.26 -12.63 -15.13
CA GLY A 561 7.86 -13.89 -14.54
C GLY A 561 6.75 -13.77 -13.48
N ALA A 562 6.52 -14.87 -12.78
CA ALA A 562 5.59 -14.98 -11.66
C ALA A 562 6.37 -15.16 -10.34
N THR A 563 5.76 -14.80 -9.22
CA THR A 563 6.28 -15.10 -7.89
C THR A 563 5.33 -16.09 -7.20
N VAL A 564 5.83 -17.28 -6.90
CA VAL A 564 5.12 -18.25 -6.05
C VAL A 564 5.47 -17.94 -4.60
N ARG A 565 4.45 -17.80 -3.77
CA ARG A 565 4.60 -17.55 -2.33
C ARG A 565 4.00 -18.69 -1.52
N LEU A 566 4.84 -19.25 -0.66
CA LEU A 566 4.48 -20.26 0.33
C LEU A 566 4.52 -19.64 1.71
N TYR A 567 3.42 -19.73 2.45
CA TYR A 567 3.31 -19.24 3.82
C TYR A 567 3.01 -20.39 4.77
N ILE A 568 3.65 -20.39 5.92
CA ILE A 568 3.45 -21.40 6.96
C ILE A 568 3.29 -20.71 8.30
N ASP A 569 2.27 -21.08 9.04
CA ASP A 569 1.90 -20.54 10.35
C ASP A 569 1.56 -21.69 11.31
N SER A 570 2.18 -21.72 12.47
CA SER A 570 1.91 -22.72 13.52
C SER A 570 1.98 -22.08 14.90
N TYR A 571 0.96 -22.34 15.72
CA TYR A 571 0.86 -21.77 17.05
C TYR A 571 1.46 -22.67 18.12
N GLU A 572 2.25 -22.06 19.03
CA GLU A 572 2.84 -22.72 20.20
C GLU A 572 2.59 -21.86 21.46
N LYS A 573 2.14 -22.48 22.52
CA LYS A 573 1.92 -21.83 23.82
C LYS A 573 2.88 -22.30 24.93
N ASP A 574 3.64 -23.37 24.67
CA ASP A 574 4.59 -23.90 25.63
C ASP A 574 5.76 -22.94 25.82
N ALA A 575 5.88 -22.40 27.03
CA ALA A 575 6.91 -21.43 27.39
C ALA A 575 8.35 -21.93 27.15
N GLN A 576 8.57 -23.23 27.08
CA GLN A 576 9.89 -23.81 26.80
C GLN A 576 10.20 -23.82 25.28
N LYS A 577 9.18 -23.75 24.42
CA LYS A 577 9.32 -23.88 22.97
C LYS A 577 9.16 -22.54 22.21
N ILE A 578 8.52 -21.55 22.82
CA ILE A 578 8.25 -20.26 22.14
C ILE A 578 9.53 -19.49 21.74
N HIS A 579 10.70 -19.87 22.25
CA HIS A 579 11.98 -19.23 21.94
C HIS A 579 12.79 -19.95 20.85
N GLU A 580 12.29 -21.09 20.36
CA GLU A 580 12.94 -21.87 19.32
C GLU A 580 13.04 -21.10 17.98
N ASP A 581 13.93 -21.57 17.12
CA ASP A 581 14.09 -21.02 15.77
C ASP A 581 12.87 -21.36 14.89
N PRO A 582 12.28 -20.38 14.17
CA PRO A 582 11.11 -20.62 13.32
C PRO A 582 11.34 -21.68 12.23
N GLN A 583 12.53 -21.71 11.62
CA GLN A 583 12.83 -22.68 10.56
C GLN A 583 12.90 -24.10 11.11
N VAL A 584 13.36 -24.27 12.34
CA VAL A 584 13.39 -25.57 13.04
C VAL A 584 11.96 -26.00 13.38
N MET A 585 11.18 -25.11 13.99
CA MET A 585 9.80 -25.44 14.40
C MET A 585 8.88 -25.72 13.20
N LEU A 586 9.06 -25.03 12.11
CA LEU A 586 8.23 -25.15 10.91
C LEU A 586 8.76 -26.19 9.89
N ALA A 587 9.94 -26.75 10.10
CA ALA A 587 10.56 -27.70 9.16
C ALA A 587 9.63 -28.84 8.70
N PRO A 588 8.83 -29.48 9.60
CA PRO A 588 7.89 -30.53 9.17
C PRO A 588 6.83 -30.03 8.20
N LEU A 589 6.23 -28.85 8.48
CA LEU A 589 5.21 -28.24 7.61
C LEU A 589 5.79 -27.74 6.29
N ILE A 590 7.01 -27.18 6.32
CA ILE A 590 7.76 -26.80 5.11
C ILE A 590 7.96 -28.01 4.21
N SER A 591 8.43 -29.13 4.77
CA SER A 591 8.64 -30.39 4.04
C SER A 591 7.34 -30.92 3.43
N ILE A 592 6.23 -30.89 4.17
CA ILE A 592 4.90 -31.29 3.70
C ILE A 592 4.47 -30.40 2.53
N ALA A 593 4.64 -29.07 2.66
CA ALA A 593 4.26 -28.10 1.63
C ALA A 593 5.02 -28.32 0.32
N LEU A 594 6.33 -28.48 0.40
CA LEU A 594 7.19 -28.70 -0.77
C LEU A 594 6.88 -30.04 -1.44
N LYS A 595 6.69 -31.10 -0.67
CA LYS A 595 6.32 -32.43 -1.19
C LYS A 595 4.94 -32.42 -1.85
N LEU A 596 3.96 -31.76 -1.24
CA LEU A 596 2.60 -31.69 -1.77
C LEU A 596 2.53 -30.91 -3.09
N SER A 597 3.22 -29.77 -3.17
CA SER A 597 3.21 -28.88 -4.34
C SER A 597 4.19 -29.31 -5.43
N GLN A 598 5.21 -30.10 -5.09
CA GLN A 598 6.37 -30.40 -5.98
C GLN A 598 6.98 -29.09 -6.54
N LEU A 599 7.06 -28.05 -5.69
CA LEU A 599 7.38 -26.70 -6.10
C LEU A 599 8.72 -26.64 -6.80
N HIS A 600 9.75 -27.27 -6.23
CA HIS A 600 11.11 -27.24 -6.79
C HIS A 600 11.18 -27.92 -8.16
N GLU A 601 10.58 -29.10 -8.29
CA GLU A 601 10.56 -29.87 -9.54
C GLU A 601 9.77 -29.17 -10.64
N ARG A 602 8.66 -28.53 -10.28
CA ARG A 602 7.76 -27.87 -11.24
C ARG A 602 8.26 -26.51 -11.71
N THR A 603 8.98 -25.79 -10.86
CA THR A 603 9.47 -24.44 -11.15
C THR A 603 10.94 -24.40 -11.55
N GLY A 604 11.68 -25.52 -11.38
CA GLY A 604 13.12 -25.58 -11.61
C GLY A 604 13.95 -24.80 -10.57
N ARG A 605 13.32 -24.33 -9.50
CA ARG A 605 13.99 -23.64 -8.40
C ARG A 605 14.48 -24.65 -7.36
N THR A 606 15.66 -24.43 -6.81
CA THR A 606 16.25 -25.27 -5.75
C THR A 606 15.97 -24.76 -4.35
N GLY A 607 15.50 -23.51 -4.23
CA GLY A 607 15.17 -22.86 -2.98
C GLY A 607 14.49 -21.52 -3.20
N PRO A 608 13.97 -20.87 -2.14
CA PRO A 608 13.35 -19.56 -2.23
C PRO A 608 14.40 -18.46 -2.49
N THR A 609 13.96 -17.41 -3.16
CA THR A 609 14.76 -16.18 -3.36
C THR A 609 14.83 -15.36 -2.07
N VAL A 610 13.71 -15.29 -1.36
CA VAL A 610 13.56 -14.55 -0.09
C VAL A 610 12.88 -15.43 0.95
N ILE A 611 13.39 -15.41 2.17
CA ILE A 611 12.77 -16.00 3.36
C ILE A 611 12.46 -14.87 4.35
N THR A 612 11.23 -14.84 4.83
CA THR A 612 10.78 -13.90 5.86
C THR A 612 10.31 -14.66 7.10
#